data_d93b5dcc33a40a7c47537d9d6d543e6d
#
_entry.id   d93b5dcc33a40a7c47537d9d6d543e6d
#
_cell.length_a   1.000
_cell.length_b   1.000
_cell.length_c   1.000
_cell.angle_alpha   90.00
_cell.angle_beta   90.00
_cell.angle_gamma   90.00
#
_symmetry.space_group_name_H-M   'P 1'
#
loop_
_entity.id
_entity.type
_entity.pdbx_description
1 polymer ?
#
loop_
_entity_poly.entity_id
_entity_poly.type
_entity_poly.pdbx_seq_one_letter_code
_entity_poly.pdbx_strand_id
1 'polypeptide(L)' 'MQNYLTLNELRAKLGNRSRSSIYEDLRKGLLPQPVKLGARIYWPEADLEAHLQSLRGKAD' A
#
# COMPACT_ATOMS: atom_id res chain seq x y z
N MET A 1 -12.22 -1.05 -14.25
CA MET A 1 -10.98 -1.81 -14.41
C MET A 1 -10.07 -1.55 -13.24
N GLN A 2 -9.49 -2.60 -12.67
CA GLN A 2 -8.65 -2.45 -11.49
C GLN A 2 -7.27 -1.92 -11.84
N ASN A 3 -6.80 -0.96 -11.09
CA ASN A 3 -5.48 -0.39 -11.26
C ASN A 3 -4.52 -0.96 -10.24
N TYR A 4 -3.26 -1.07 -10.64
CA TYR A 4 -2.20 -1.53 -9.77
C TYR A 4 -1.19 -0.40 -9.59
N LEU A 5 -0.70 -0.25 -8.36
CA LEU A 5 0.27 0.78 -8.02
C LEU A 5 1.64 0.15 -7.84
N THR A 6 2.65 0.75 -8.46
CA THR A 6 4.03 0.37 -8.19
C THR A 6 4.43 0.88 -6.81
N LEU A 7 5.60 0.44 -6.33
CA LEU A 7 6.11 0.93 -5.05
C LEU A 7 6.27 2.45 -5.08
N ASN A 8 6.80 2.99 -6.16
CA ASN A 8 6.99 4.44 -6.27
C ASN A 8 5.66 5.19 -6.26
N GLU A 9 4.66 4.64 -6.96
CA GLU A 9 3.34 5.27 -6.98
C GLU A 9 2.68 5.20 -5.60
N LEU A 10 2.85 4.10 -4.90
CA LEU A 10 2.32 3.98 -3.55
C LEU A 10 2.97 4.98 -2.61
N ARG A 11 4.27 5.14 -2.71
CA ARG A 11 4.99 6.11 -1.87
C ARG A 11 4.46 7.52 -2.09
N ALA A 12 4.29 7.90 -3.35
CA ALA A 12 3.77 9.22 -3.67
C ALA A 12 2.35 9.42 -3.17
N LYS A 13 1.52 8.40 -3.31
CA LYS A 13 0.13 8.45 -2.86
C LYS A 13 0.03 8.64 -1.36
N LEU A 14 0.99 8.12 -0.62
CA LEU A 14 1.01 8.20 0.84
C LEU A 14 1.84 9.36 1.37
N GLY A 15 2.10 10.36 0.55
CA GLY A 15 2.80 11.56 0.98
C GLY A 15 4.32 11.46 0.87
N ASN A 16 4.80 10.79 -0.16
CA ASN A 16 6.24 10.64 -0.42
C ASN A 16 6.98 9.94 0.71
N ARG A 17 6.40 8.86 1.21
CA ARG A 17 7.04 8.08 2.27
C ARG A 17 8.24 7.33 1.72
N SER A 18 9.23 7.09 2.57
CA SER A 18 10.41 6.35 2.17
C SER A 18 10.10 4.87 1.99
N ARG A 19 10.99 4.18 1.26
CA ARG A 19 10.84 2.72 1.09
C ARG A 19 10.85 2.00 2.43
N SER A 20 11.75 2.42 3.31
CA SER A 20 11.85 1.80 4.63
C SER A 20 10.53 1.91 5.40
N SER A 21 9.88 3.07 5.31
CA SER A 21 8.58 3.27 5.97
C SER A 21 7.52 2.34 5.37
N ILE A 22 7.53 2.15 4.05
CA ILE A 22 6.56 1.26 3.40
C ILE A 22 6.75 -0.18 3.87
N TYR A 23 7.99 -0.67 3.90
CA TYR A 23 8.24 -2.03 4.34
C TYR A 23 7.94 -2.21 5.82
N GLU A 24 8.20 -1.18 6.62
CA GLU A 24 7.84 -1.21 8.03
C GLU A 24 6.33 -1.32 8.21
N ASP A 25 5.58 -0.55 7.43
CA ASP A 25 4.12 -0.58 7.49
C ASP A 25 3.58 -1.95 7.07
N LEU A 26 4.20 -2.57 6.06
CA LEU A 26 3.81 -3.91 5.65
C LEU A 26 4.00 -4.91 6.78
N ARG A 27 5.12 -4.80 7.48
CA ARG A 27 5.42 -5.70 8.57
C ARG A 27 4.45 -5.53 9.73
N LYS A 28 4.01 -4.29 9.96
CA LYS A 28 3.07 -3.98 11.04
C LYS A 28 1.61 -4.25 10.68
N GLY A 29 1.35 -4.59 9.43
CA GLY A 29 -0.01 -4.83 8.97
C GLY A 29 -0.79 -3.57 8.66
N LEU A 30 -0.11 -2.45 8.48
CA LEU A 30 -0.75 -1.18 8.15
C LEU A 30 -1.01 -1.01 6.66
N LEU A 31 -0.48 -1.91 5.84
CA LEU A 31 -0.70 -1.92 4.40
C LEU A 31 -1.09 -3.32 3.96
N PRO A 32 -1.89 -3.44 2.88
CA PRO A 32 -2.22 -4.75 2.35
C PRO A 32 -1.01 -5.40 1.70
N GLN A 33 -1.04 -6.71 1.58
CA GLN A 33 0.06 -7.44 0.96
C GLN A 33 0.10 -7.15 -0.53
N PRO A 34 1.29 -6.90 -1.08
CA PRO A 34 1.41 -6.63 -2.50
C PRO A 34 1.32 -7.91 -3.33
N VAL A 35 1.01 -7.73 -4.61
CA VAL A 35 1.06 -8.81 -5.59
C VAL A 35 2.44 -8.77 -6.21
N LYS A 36 3.14 -9.90 -6.19
CA LYS A 36 4.48 -9.99 -6.77
C LYS A 36 4.38 -10.50 -8.20
N LEU A 37 4.84 -9.70 -9.14
CA LEU A 37 4.87 -10.06 -10.55
C LEU A 37 6.30 -9.96 -11.04
N GLY A 38 6.94 -11.10 -11.26
CA GLY A 38 8.34 -11.12 -11.63
C GLY A 38 9.20 -10.53 -10.53
N ALA A 39 10.00 -9.53 -10.87
CA ALA A 39 10.89 -8.88 -9.91
C ALA A 39 10.26 -7.65 -9.26
N ARG A 40 9.00 -7.38 -9.56
CA ARG A 40 8.34 -6.16 -9.06
C ARG A 40 7.15 -6.50 -8.21
N ILE A 41 6.81 -5.58 -7.32
CA ILE A 41 5.62 -5.73 -6.49
C ILE A 41 4.63 -4.63 -6.84
N TYR A 42 3.34 -4.96 -6.72
CA TYR A 42 2.25 -4.05 -7.06
C TYR A 42 1.17 -4.15 -6.01
N TRP A 43 0.46 -3.06 -5.78
CA TRP A 43 -0.70 -3.05 -4.90
C TRP A 43 -1.95 -2.78 -5.71
N PRO A 44 -2.98 -3.66 -5.63
CA PRO A 44 -4.28 -3.32 -6.22
C PRO A 44 -4.83 -2.08 -5.55
N GLU A 45 -5.17 -1.07 -6.33
CA GLU A 45 -5.61 0.21 -5.78
C GLU A 45 -6.87 0.05 -4.92
N ALA A 46 -7.80 -0.79 -5.36
CA ALA A 46 -9.02 -1.02 -4.61
C ALA A 46 -8.74 -1.62 -3.23
N ASP A 47 -7.81 -2.57 -3.17
CA ASP A 47 -7.43 -3.18 -1.91
C ASP A 47 -6.76 -2.18 -0.98
N LEU A 48 -5.91 -1.32 -1.55
CA LEU A 48 -5.24 -0.29 -0.77
C LEU A 48 -6.25 0.68 -0.17
N GLU A 49 -7.20 1.14 -0.98
CA GLU A 49 -8.22 2.08 -0.51
C GLU A 49 -9.06 1.47 0.60
N ALA A 50 -9.48 0.22 0.41
CA ALA A 50 -10.28 -0.45 1.43
C ALA A 50 -9.51 -0.60 2.74
N HIS A 51 -8.23 -0.94 2.63
CA HIS A 51 -7.39 -1.13 3.81
C HIS A 51 -7.19 0.18 4.57
N LEU A 52 -6.94 1.26 3.85
CA LEU A 52 -6.76 2.58 4.45
C LEU A 52 -8.04 3.06 5.13
N GLN A 53 -9.19 2.78 4.51
CA GLN A 53 -10.46 3.15 5.12
C GLN A 53 -10.71 2.35 6.40
N SER A 54 -10.30 1.10 6.42
CA SER A 54 -10.42 0.28 7.61
C SER A 54 -9.61 0.85 8.77
N LEU A 55 -8.39 1.30 8.47
CA LEU A 55 -7.54 1.91 9.48
C LEU A 55 -8.13 3.22 9.97
N ARG A 56 -8.70 4.01 9.06
CA ARG A 56 -9.32 5.28 9.41
C ARG A 56 -10.50 5.06 10.34
N GLY A 57 -11.29 4.02 10.07
CA GLY A 57 -12.43 3.72 10.94
C GLY A 57 -12.01 3.34 12.34
N LYS A 58 -10.86 2.71 12.49
CA LYS A 58 -10.36 2.32 13.80
C LYS A 58 -9.75 3.47 14.57
N ALA A 59 -9.40 4.54 13.88
CA ALA A 59 -8.73 5.68 14.52
C ALA A 59 -9.66 6.48 15.41
N ASP A 60 -10.93 6.25 15.35
CA ASP A 60 -11.91 6.98 16.18
C ASP A 60 -11.97 6.47 17.61
#